data_fe7a827d575a4d502f771cd642e1b56d
#
_entry.id   fe7a827d575a4d502f771cd642e1b56d
#
_cell.length_a   1.000
_cell.length_b   1.000
_cell.length_c   1.000
_cell.angle_alpha   90.00
_cell.angle_beta   90.00
_cell.angle_gamma   90.00
#
_symmetry.space_group_name_H-M   'P 1'
#
loop_
_entity.id
_entity.type
_entity.pdbx_description
1 polymer ?
#
loop_
_entity_poly.entity_id
_entity_poly.type
_entity_poly.pdbx_seq_one_letter_code
_entity_poly.pdbx_strand_id
1 'polypeptide(L)'
;MALTTNADLQAAIADWLNRSDLGAQIPDFLTLAQLKINRRLSIVEQEILAEITPVAQTTTLPADTKFVISVSDTRGRNIEPVSIQELLDYEAVSGSVTRYAISGDKIYLAPTPASDNTEKYRILYSADRDLNNGTNGPVLLQDIYLNAALHEAYVYLKDDGRVAYFKGMVDEGVANVQARRAKQGVGRSRIKDDSIQAYGGPLV
;
A
#
# COMPACT_ATOMS: atom_id res chain seq x y z
N MET A 1 5.54 -15.31 23.28
CA MET A 1 6.50 -14.63 22.41
C MET A 1 5.80 -13.47 21.74
N ALA A 2 6.37 -12.28 21.77
CA ALA A 2 5.86 -11.16 20.97
C ALA A 2 6.46 -11.32 19.56
N LEU A 3 5.64 -11.37 18.53
CA LEU A 3 6.08 -11.46 17.13
C LEU A 3 6.23 -10.04 16.53
N THR A 4 6.99 -9.18 17.22
CA THR A 4 7.00 -7.74 16.89
C THR A 4 8.07 -7.34 15.89
N THR A 5 9.12 -8.13 15.77
CA THR A 5 10.24 -7.86 14.87
C THR A 5 10.45 -8.98 13.86
N ASN A 6 11.21 -8.68 12.80
CA ASN A 6 11.67 -9.69 11.85
C ASN A 6 12.44 -10.82 12.55
N ALA A 7 13.30 -10.48 13.53
CA ALA A 7 14.05 -11.46 14.31
C ALA A 7 13.13 -12.37 15.14
N ASP A 8 12.06 -11.82 15.73
CA ASP A 8 11.08 -12.61 16.48
C ASP A 8 10.34 -13.59 15.56
N LEU A 9 9.98 -13.15 14.34
CA LEU A 9 9.36 -14.03 13.34
C LEU A 9 10.29 -15.14 12.89
N GLN A 10 11.57 -14.82 12.63
CA GLN A 10 12.57 -15.84 12.26
C GLN A 10 12.78 -16.87 13.38
N ALA A 11 12.87 -16.41 14.62
CA ALA A 11 12.98 -17.30 15.80
C ALA A 11 11.73 -18.19 15.92
N ALA A 12 10.53 -17.62 15.77
CA ALA A 12 9.29 -18.39 15.82
C ALA A 12 9.22 -19.44 14.70
N ILE A 13 9.62 -19.09 13.47
CA ILE A 13 9.67 -20.04 12.35
C ILE A 13 10.63 -21.19 12.68
N ALA A 14 11.82 -20.91 13.23
CA ALA A 14 12.79 -21.93 13.63
C ALA A 14 12.21 -22.87 14.68
N ASP A 15 11.56 -22.32 15.71
CA ASP A 15 10.92 -23.12 16.78
C ASP A 15 9.80 -24.01 16.23
N TRP A 16 8.95 -23.47 15.34
CA TRP A 16 7.83 -24.25 14.76
C TRP A 16 8.32 -25.35 13.83
N LEU A 17 9.38 -25.11 13.07
CA LEU A 17 10.00 -26.13 12.22
C LEU A 17 10.72 -27.22 13.06
N ASN A 18 11.17 -26.85 14.26
CA ASN A 18 11.99 -27.71 15.13
C ASN A 18 13.20 -28.32 14.38
N ARG A 19 13.87 -27.47 13.57
CA ARG A 19 15.01 -27.87 12.74
C ARG A 19 16.11 -26.83 12.81
N SER A 20 17.35 -27.28 13.07
CA SER A 20 18.53 -26.43 13.18
C SER A 20 19.28 -26.23 11.82
N ASP A 21 18.98 -27.06 10.84
CA ASP A 21 19.65 -27.07 9.53
C ASP A 21 19.08 -26.04 8.54
N LEU A 22 17.93 -25.42 8.86
CA LEU A 22 17.25 -24.46 7.98
C LEU A 22 17.49 -22.99 8.38
N GLY A 23 18.37 -22.72 9.34
CA GLY A 23 18.59 -21.36 9.83
C GLY A 23 18.98 -20.34 8.75
N ALA A 24 19.75 -20.76 7.74
CA ALA A 24 20.14 -19.91 6.62
C ALA A 24 19.00 -19.64 5.62
N GLN A 25 17.99 -20.51 5.54
CA GLN A 25 16.85 -20.42 4.61
C GLN A 25 15.65 -19.69 5.18
N ILE A 26 15.55 -19.58 6.50
CA ILE A 26 14.41 -18.91 7.16
C ILE A 26 14.20 -17.47 6.69
N PRO A 27 15.24 -16.62 6.51
CA PRO A 27 15.07 -15.28 5.95
C PRO A 27 14.46 -15.28 4.55
N ASP A 28 14.82 -16.26 3.71
CA ASP A 28 14.28 -16.39 2.36
C ASP A 28 12.80 -16.76 2.37
N PHE A 29 12.40 -17.70 3.26
CA PHE A 29 10.99 -18.05 3.43
C PHE A 29 10.16 -16.86 3.88
N LEU A 30 10.68 -16.06 4.80
CA LEU A 30 9.99 -14.86 5.26
C LEU A 30 9.89 -13.79 4.16
N THR A 31 10.93 -13.62 3.36
CA THR A 31 10.92 -12.70 2.21
C THR A 31 9.89 -13.13 1.15
N LEU A 32 9.82 -14.43 0.82
CA LEU A 32 8.83 -14.96 -0.10
C LEU A 32 7.40 -14.79 0.43
N ALA A 33 7.20 -15.05 1.72
CA ALA A 33 5.94 -14.82 2.40
C ALA A 33 5.50 -13.36 2.30
N GLN A 34 6.40 -12.42 2.61
CA GLN A 34 6.16 -11.00 2.51
C GLN A 34 5.73 -10.57 1.11
N LEU A 35 6.46 -11.00 0.08
CA LEU A 35 6.11 -10.69 -1.31
C LEU A 35 4.71 -11.21 -1.70
N LYS A 36 4.36 -12.43 -1.25
CA LYS A 36 3.04 -13.01 -1.53
C LYS A 36 1.93 -12.28 -0.80
N ILE A 37 2.13 -11.91 0.47
CA ILE A 37 1.17 -11.16 1.27
C ILE A 37 0.99 -9.76 0.70
N ASN A 38 2.07 -9.04 0.38
CA ASN A 38 2.00 -7.70 -0.22
C ASN A 38 1.22 -7.68 -1.54
N ARG A 39 1.31 -8.74 -2.35
CA ARG A 39 0.51 -8.85 -3.59
C ARG A 39 -0.98 -9.07 -3.33
N ARG A 40 -1.33 -9.76 -2.24
CA ARG A 40 -2.71 -10.15 -1.92
C ARG A 40 -3.45 -9.12 -1.09
N LEU A 41 -2.73 -8.37 -0.26
CA LEU A 41 -3.31 -7.40 0.66
C LEU A 41 -3.05 -5.96 0.20
N SER A 42 -4.10 -5.17 0.32
CA SER A 42 -4.06 -3.73 0.30
C SER A 42 -5.00 -3.25 1.41
N ILE A 43 -4.44 -2.86 2.53
CA ILE A 43 -5.18 -2.50 3.74
C ILE A 43 -4.92 -1.05 4.13
N VAL A 44 -5.83 -0.48 4.92
CA VAL A 44 -5.73 0.92 5.37
C VAL A 44 -4.44 1.17 6.14
N GLU A 45 -3.97 0.19 6.89
CA GLU A 45 -2.72 0.25 7.64
C GLU A 45 -1.46 0.33 6.75
N GLN A 46 -1.60 0.04 5.45
CA GLN A 46 -0.56 0.24 4.44
C GLN A 46 -0.69 1.60 3.72
N GLU A 47 -1.74 2.36 3.99
CA GLU A 47 -1.92 3.69 3.40
C GLU A 47 -0.99 4.69 4.09
N ILE A 48 -0.21 5.41 3.28
CA ILE A 48 0.73 6.43 3.73
C ILE A 48 0.38 7.74 3.04
N LEU A 49 0.41 8.82 3.80
CA LEU A 49 0.31 10.18 3.28
C LEU A 49 1.70 10.80 3.22
N ALA A 50 2.23 11.02 2.01
CA ALA A 50 3.49 11.71 1.79
C ALA A 50 3.25 13.10 1.22
N GLU A 51 4.14 14.03 1.50
CA GLU A 51 4.18 15.36 0.87
C GLU A 51 5.29 15.41 -0.17
N ILE A 52 4.98 15.95 -1.33
CA ILE A 52 5.95 16.25 -2.39
C ILE A 52 5.90 17.74 -2.72
N THR A 53 7.04 18.29 -3.11
CA THR A 53 7.15 19.66 -3.65
C THR A 53 7.72 19.54 -5.06
N PRO A 54 6.87 19.43 -6.08
CA PRO A 54 7.35 19.26 -7.45
C PRO A 54 7.88 20.60 -7.99
N VAL A 55 9.08 20.55 -8.54
CA VAL A 55 9.72 21.69 -9.22
C VAL A 55 9.82 21.48 -10.73
N ALA A 56 9.23 20.39 -11.22
CA ALA A 56 9.17 20.00 -12.62
C ALA A 56 7.89 19.21 -12.88
N GLN A 57 7.57 19.00 -14.15
CA GLN A 57 6.43 18.20 -14.56
C GLN A 57 6.44 16.78 -13.98
N THR A 58 7.62 16.23 -13.75
CA THR A 58 7.82 14.85 -13.32
C THR A 58 8.49 14.81 -11.96
N THR A 59 7.95 14.00 -11.05
CA THR A 59 8.53 13.73 -9.72
C THR A 59 8.50 12.22 -9.46
N THR A 60 9.55 11.71 -8.83
CA THR A 60 9.61 10.29 -8.46
C THR A 60 8.70 10.02 -7.26
N LEU A 61 7.92 8.94 -7.34
CA LEU A 61 7.12 8.44 -6.22
C LEU A 61 8.02 7.85 -5.12
N PRO A 62 7.56 7.79 -3.86
CA PRO A 62 8.26 7.03 -2.83
C PRO A 62 8.55 5.59 -3.28
N ALA A 63 9.74 5.07 -2.95
CA ALA A 63 10.22 3.77 -3.45
C ALA A 63 9.35 2.57 -3.02
N ASP A 64 8.60 2.73 -1.92
CA ASP A 64 7.68 1.74 -1.37
C ASP A 64 6.26 1.86 -1.94
N THR A 65 6.02 2.73 -2.93
CA THR A 65 4.70 2.94 -3.51
C THR A 65 4.25 1.72 -4.30
N LYS A 66 3.17 1.10 -3.86
CA LYS A 66 2.48 0.03 -4.58
C LYS A 66 1.49 0.58 -5.61
N PHE A 67 0.62 1.48 -5.17
CA PHE A 67 -0.26 2.27 -6.04
C PHE A 67 -0.70 3.55 -5.33
N VAL A 68 -0.95 4.59 -6.11
CA VAL A 68 -1.46 5.86 -5.61
C VAL A 68 -2.98 5.80 -5.50
N ILE A 69 -3.50 6.24 -4.36
CA ILE A 69 -4.95 6.27 -4.08
C ILE A 69 -5.53 7.63 -4.48
N SER A 70 -4.86 8.71 -4.07
CA SER A 70 -5.27 10.07 -4.42
C SER A 70 -4.11 11.05 -4.30
N VAL A 71 -4.22 12.13 -5.04
CA VAL A 71 -3.33 13.28 -4.93
C VAL A 71 -4.17 14.51 -4.62
N SER A 72 -3.74 15.33 -3.68
CA SER A 72 -4.41 16.56 -3.30
C SER A 72 -3.41 17.69 -3.04
N ASP A 73 -3.86 18.93 -3.18
CA ASP A 73 -3.09 20.07 -2.71
C ASP A 73 -3.16 20.21 -1.17
N THR A 74 -2.41 21.14 -0.62
CA THR A 74 -2.42 21.42 0.84
C THR A 74 -3.74 21.99 1.34
N ARG A 75 -4.60 22.51 0.45
CA ARG A 75 -5.94 23.04 0.76
C ARG A 75 -7.01 21.93 0.73
N GLY A 76 -6.61 20.68 0.40
CA GLY A 76 -7.51 19.53 0.34
C GLY A 76 -8.27 19.41 -0.99
N ARG A 77 -7.91 20.17 -2.04
CA ARG A 77 -8.50 19.98 -3.37
C ARG A 77 -7.86 18.75 -4.01
N ASN A 78 -8.70 17.84 -4.47
CA ASN A 78 -8.22 16.68 -5.21
C ASN A 78 -7.70 17.10 -6.58
N ILE A 79 -6.56 16.52 -6.96
CA ILE A 79 -5.98 16.59 -8.30
C ILE A 79 -6.57 15.45 -9.11
N GLU A 80 -6.98 15.73 -10.34
CA GLU A 80 -7.68 14.75 -11.18
C GLU A 80 -6.70 13.74 -11.80
N PRO A 81 -6.94 12.42 -11.65
CA PRO A 81 -6.16 11.41 -12.36
C PRO A 81 -6.59 11.37 -13.83
N VAL A 82 -5.61 11.42 -14.73
CA VAL A 82 -5.83 11.34 -16.18
C VAL A 82 -4.87 10.33 -16.81
N SER A 83 -5.10 9.98 -18.08
CA SER A 83 -4.13 9.17 -18.83
C SER A 83 -2.87 9.97 -19.12
N ILE A 84 -1.73 9.28 -19.28
CA ILE A 84 -0.48 9.94 -19.65
C ILE A 84 -0.59 10.70 -20.99
N GLN A 85 -1.35 10.16 -21.95
CA GLN A 85 -1.56 10.79 -23.25
C GLN A 85 -2.35 12.10 -23.12
N GLU A 86 -3.44 12.09 -22.35
CA GLU A 86 -4.22 13.30 -22.09
C GLU A 86 -3.40 14.35 -21.36
N LEU A 87 -2.51 13.93 -20.44
CA LEU A 87 -1.66 14.86 -19.70
C LEU A 87 -0.65 15.56 -20.61
N LEU A 88 -0.10 14.86 -21.61
CA LEU A 88 0.84 15.44 -22.58
C LEU A 88 0.22 16.59 -23.41
N ASP A 89 -1.09 16.58 -23.62
CA ASP A 89 -1.79 17.68 -24.30
C ASP A 89 -1.77 18.99 -23.48
N TYR A 90 -1.45 18.93 -22.19
CA TYR A 90 -1.38 20.07 -21.26
C TYR A 90 0.06 20.50 -20.91
N GLU A 91 1.09 19.90 -21.51
CA GLU A 91 2.51 20.17 -21.17
C GLU A 91 2.94 21.62 -21.37
N ALA A 92 2.32 22.34 -22.30
CA ALA A 92 2.74 23.67 -22.71
C ALA A 92 2.35 24.80 -21.72
N VAL A 93 1.64 24.50 -20.64
CA VAL A 93 1.12 25.49 -19.71
C VAL A 93 1.79 25.33 -18.35
N SER A 94 2.41 26.42 -17.84
CA SER A 94 2.88 26.48 -16.46
C SER A 94 1.80 27.00 -15.54
N GLY A 95 1.69 26.42 -14.33
CA GLY A 95 0.72 26.85 -13.34
C GLY A 95 0.52 25.87 -12.20
N SER A 96 -0.49 26.14 -11.38
CA SER A 96 -0.89 25.22 -10.30
C SER A 96 -1.41 23.90 -10.87
N VAL A 97 -0.92 22.80 -10.32
CA VAL A 97 -1.28 21.45 -10.76
C VAL A 97 -2.77 21.17 -10.53
N THR A 98 -3.43 20.69 -11.56
CA THR A 98 -4.84 20.28 -11.52
C THR A 98 -5.06 18.83 -11.92
N ARG A 99 -4.10 18.23 -12.64
CA ARG A 99 -4.15 16.86 -13.15
C ARG A 99 -2.85 16.13 -12.91
N TYR A 100 -2.94 14.82 -12.80
CA TYR A 100 -1.76 13.95 -12.70
C TYR A 100 -1.96 12.66 -13.47
N ALA A 101 -0.85 12.08 -13.91
CA ALA A 101 -0.77 10.73 -14.44
C ALA A 101 0.38 9.98 -13.78
N ILE A 102 0.33 8.65 -13.78
CA ILE A 102 1.36 7.79 -13.21
C ILE A 102 1.88 6.90 -14.33
N SER A 103 3.21 6.83 -14.44
CA SER A 103 3.89 5.91 -15.35
C SER A 103 5.17 5.40 -14.71
N GLY A 104 5.22 4.09 -14.46
CA GLY A 104 6.33 3.46 -13.74
C GLY A 104 6.43 3.96 -12.30
N ASP A 105 7.60 4.42 -11.93
CA ASP A 105 7.94 5.00 -10.61
C ASP A 105 7.75 6.52 -10.53
N LYS A 106 7.13 7.13 -11.56
CA LYS A 106 7.00 8.58 -11.68
C LYS A 106 5.55 9.04 -11.69
N ILE A 107 5.32 10.17 -11.05
CA ILE A 107 4.11 10.97 -11.20
C ILE A 107 4.39 12.14 -12.13
N TYR A 108 3.53 12.32 -13.10
CA TYR A 108 3.49 13.42 -14.06
C TYR A 108 2.40 14.40 -13.66
N LEU A 109 2.68 15.68 -13.72
CA LEU A 109 1.81 16.73 -13.22
C LEU A 109 1.51 17.75 -14.32
N ALA A 110 0.27 18.18 -14.42
CA ALA A 110 -0.15 19.23 -15.36
C ALA A 110 -1.15 20.20 -14.70
N PRO A 111 -1.07 21.50 -15.03
CA PRO A 111 0.04 22.21 -15.71
C PRO A 111 1.40 21.95 -15.07
N THR A 112 2.49 22.16 -15.82
CA THR A 112 3.86 22.01 -15.31
C THR A 112 4.08 22.98 -14.15
N PRO A 113 4.48 22.50 -12.94
CA PRO A 113 4.84 23.40 -11.85
C PRO A 113 5.99 24.32 -12.24
N ALA A 114 5.98 25.56 -11.77
CA ALA A 114 7.11 26.45 -11.96
C ALA A 114 8.36 25.91 -11.25
N SER A 115 9.54 26.21 -11.76
CA SER A 115 10.82 25.73 -11.18
C SER A 115 11.10 26.28 -9.78
N ASP A 116 10.48 27.40 -9.41
CA ASP A 116 10.51 28.03 -8.09
C ASP A 116 9.28 27.66 -7.24
N ASN A 117 8.53 26.62 -7.65
CA ASN A 117 7.33 26.20 -6.97
C ASN A 117 7.64 25.77 -5.53
N THR A 118 6.91 26.34 -4.59
CA THR A 118 6.94 25.98 -3.16
C THR A 118 5.65 25.29 -2.72
N GLU A 119 4.68 25.13 -3.64
CA GLU A 119 3.41 24.45 -3.32
C GLU A 119 3.67 22.97 -3.05
N LYS A 120 3.13 22.50 -1.95
CA LYS A 120 3.18 21.10 -1.58
C LYS A 120 1.93 20.37 -2.05
N TYR A 121 2.11 19.14 -2.44
CA TYR A 121 1.03 18.23 -2.78
C TYR A 121 1.11 17.00 -1.88
N ARG A 122 -0.04 16.45 -1.53
CA ARG A 122 -0.15 15.25 -0.69
C ARG A 122 -0.52 14.07 -1.56
N ILE A 123 0.29 13.04 -1.48
CA ILE A 123 0.03 11.76 -2.14
C ILE A 123 -0.40 10.78 -1.08
N LEU A 124 -1.65 10.31 -1.16
CA LEU A 124 -2.10 9.15 -0.41
C LEU A 124 -1.84 7.92 -1.28
N TYR A 125 -1.03 7.00 -0.79
CA TYR A 125 -0.68 5.79 -1.52
C TYR A 125 -0.67 4.56 -0.61
N SER A 126 -0.87 3.39 -1.20
CA SER A 126 -0.63 2.11 -0.53
C SER A 126 0.84 1.75 -0.69
N ALA A 127 1.49 1.45 0.43
CA ALA A 127 2.89 1.07 0.47
C ALA A 127 3.07 -0.45 0.57
N ASP A 128 4.10 -0.97 -0.07
CA ASP A 128 4.59 -2.31 0.22
C ASP A 128 5.31 -2.29 1.57
N ARG A 129 4.94 -3.21 2.45
CA ARG A 129 5.59 -3.35 3.75
C ARG A 129 6.85 -4.17 3.62
N ASP A 130 7.96 -3.63 4.13
CA ASP A 130 9.22 -4.32 4.28
C ASP A 130 9.47 -4.66 5.75
N LEU A 131 9.42 -5.93 6.08
CA LEU A 131 9.69 -6.44 7.43
C LEU A 131 11.15 -6.25 7.85
N ASN A 132 12.07 -6.08 6.88
CA ASN A 132 13.50 -5.91 7.16
C ASN A 132 13.85 -4.47 7.55
N ASN A 133 12.99 -3.50 7.26
CA ASN A 133 13.28 -2.07 7.44
C ASN A 133 12.84 -1.53 8.81
N GLY A 134 12.76 -2.38 9.84
CA GLY A 134 12.45 -1.99 11.23
C GLY A 134 11.03 -1.46 11.44
N THR A 135 10.29 -1.20 10.40
CA THR A 135 8.86 -0.91 10.46
C THR A 135 8.15 -2.24 10.57
N ASN A 136 7.82 -2.59 11.79
CA ASN A 136 6.97 -3.74 12.06
C ASN A 136 5.78 -3.69 11.11
N GLY A 137 5.55 -4.78 10.39
CA GLY A 137 4.27 -4.95 9.70
C GLY A 137 3.16 -4.69 10.71
N PRO A 138 1.97 -4.24 10.26
CA PRO A 138 0.87 -3.99 11.19
C PRO A 138 0.74 -5.20 12.11
N VAL A 139 0.61 -4.97 13.41
CA VAL A 139 0.45 -6.01 14.45
C VAL A 139 -0.63 -7.04 14.08
N LEU A 140 -1.56 -6.65 13.24
CA LEU A 140 -2.62 -7.46 12.67
C LEU A 140 -2.19 -8.56 11.69
N LEU A 141 -0.98 -8.52 11.15
CA LEU A 141 -0.54 -9.43 10.09
C LEU A 141 0.55 -10.39 10.52
N GLN A 142 0.98 -10.35 11.78
CA GLN A 142 2.11 -11.15 12.25
C GLN A 142 1.85 -12.64 12.15
N ASP A 143 0.64 -13.08 12.48
CA ASP A 143 0.17 -14.46 12.33
C ASP A 143 0.13 -14.88 10.86
N ILE A 144 -0.28 -13.98 9.96
CA ILE A 144 -0.34 -14.26 8.53
C ILE A 144 1.08 -14.40 7.96
N TYR A 145 2.02 -13.54 8.36
CA TYR A 145 3.42 -13.65 7.93
C TYR A 145 4.08 -14.92 8.45
N LEU A 146 3.84 -15.30 9.71
CA LEU A 146 4.33 -16.54 10.28
C LEU A 146 3.81 -17.76 9.51
N ASN A 147 2.49 -17.86 9.33
CA ASN A 147 1.85 -18.96 8.61
C ASN A 147 2.29 -19.01 7.13
N ALA A 148 2.47 -17.86 6.48
CA ALA A 148 2.95 -17.81 5.12
C ALA A 148 4.41 -18.26 4.99
N ALA A 149 5.28 -17.88 5.92
CA ALA A 149 6.67 -18.34 5.94
C ALA A 149 6.77 -19.83 6.22
N LEU A 150 5.94 -20.37 7.14
CA LEU A 150 5.85 -21.81 7.39
C LEU A 150 5.33 -22.56 6.15
N HIS A 151 4.37 -22.00 5.43
CA HIS A 151 3.92 -22.55 4.16
C HIS A 151 5.10 -22.67 3.17
N GLU A 152 5.92 -21.62 2.98
CA GLU A 152 7.08 -21.68 2.08
C GLU A 152 8.12 -22.71 2.56
N ALA A 153 8.34 -22.79 3.86
CA ALA A 153 9.26 -23.78 4.43
C ALA A 153 8.79 -25.22 4.16
N TYR A 154 7.49 -25.50 4.32
CA TYR A 154 6.95 -26.85 4.05
C TYR A 154 6.88 -27.18 2.55
N VAL A 155 6.71 -26.18 1.68
CA VAL A 155 6.90 -26.34 0.22
C VAL A 155 8.34 -26.77 -0.07
N TYR A 156 9.33 -26.12 0.55
CA TYR A 156 10.73 -26.49 0.42
C TYR A 156 11.02 -27.91 0.93
N LEU A 157 10.38 -28.31 2.02
CA LEU A 157 10.49 -29.65 2.63
C LEU A 157 9.68 -30.73 1.91
N LYS A 158 8.85 -30.35 0.94
CA LYS A 158 7.95 -31.26 0.19
C LYS A 158 6.96 -32.01 1.09
N ASP A 159 6.45 -31.35 2.14
CA ASP A 159 5.43 -31.90 3.04
C ASP A 159 4.05 -31.37 2.62
N ASP A 160 3.41 -32.07 1.69
CA ASP A 160 2.14 -31.63 1.09
C ASP A 160 1.00 -31.46 2.13
N GLY A 161 0.99 -32.27 3.16
CA GLY A 161 -0.04 -32.21 4.23
C GLY A 161 0.05 -30.88 4.99
N ARG A 162 1.25 -30.48 5.39
CA ARG A 162 1.49 -29.23 6.10
C ARG A 162 1.38 -28.03 5.18
N VAL A 163 1.79 -28.15 3.92
CA VAL A 163 1.58 -27.11 2.89
C VAL A 163 0.09 -26.75 2.80
N ALA A 164 -0.80 -27.75 2.67
CA ALA A 164 -2.24 -27.51 2.59
C ALA A 164 -2.79 -26.85 3.85
N TYR A 165 -2.36 -27.30 5.03
CA TYR A 165 -2.77 -26.74 6.32
C TYR A 165 -2.40 -25.25 6.44
N PHE A 166 -1.11 -24.89 6.26
CA PHE A 166 -0.67 -23.51 6.40
C PHE A 166 -1.21 -22.59 5.32
N LYS A 167 -1.43 -23.10 4.08
CA LYS A 167 -2.15 -22.36 3.05
C LYS A 167 -3.55 -21.98 3.52
N GLY A 168 -4.30 -22.91 4.13
CA GLY A 168 -5.63 -22.64 4.68
C GLY A 168 -5.61 -21.52 5.73
N MET A 169 -4.65 -21.58 6.67
CA MET A 169 -4.48 -20.53 7.70
C MET A 169 -4.18 -19.15 7.09
N VAL A 170 -3.32 -19.09 6.06
CA VAL A 170 -3.02 -17.84 5.34
C VAL A 170 -4.27 -17.31 4.62
N ASP A 171 -5.00 -18.20 3.92
CA ASP A 171 -6.18 -17.80 3.16
C ASP A 171 -7.29 -17.28 4.10
N GLU A 172 -7.50 -17.90 5.25
CA GLU A 172 -8.43 -17.43 6.28
C GLU A 172 -7.99 -16.07 6.85
N GLY A 173 -6.71 -15.92 7.23
CA GLY A 173 -6.19 -14.67 7.75
C GLY A 173 -6.35 -13.51 6.76
N VAL A 174 -6.02 -13.74 5.50
CA VAL A 174 -6.19 -12.76 4.42
C VAL A 174 -7.66 -12.39 4.23
N ALA A 175 -8.57 -13.37 4.22
CA ALA A 175 -10.01 -13.13 4.08
C ALA A 175 -10.56 -12.28 5.25
N ASN A 176 -10.13 -12.57 6.49
CA ASN A 176 -10.53 -11.80 7.67
C ASN A 176 -10.08 -10.34 7.60
N VAL A 177 -8.86 -10.08 7.14
CA VAL A 177 -8.33 -8.71 6.96
C VAL A 177 -9.10 -7.98 5.86
N GLN A 178 -9.36 -8.63 4.73
CA GLN A 178 -10.15 -8.04 3.64
C GLN A 178 -11.59 -7.73 4.05
N ALA A 179 -12.24 -8.62 4.81
CA ALA A 179 -13.58 -8.39 5.34
C ALA A 179 -13.63 -7.19 6.31
N ARG A 180 -12.60 -7.02 7.13
CA ARG A 180 -12.46 -5.85 8.01
C ARG A 180 -12.32 -4.56 7.20
N ARG A 181 -11.50 -4.56 6.14
CA ARG A 181 -11.35 -3.41 5.25
C ARG A 181 -12.67 -3.03 4.58
N ALA A 182 -13.44 -4.00 4.09
CA ALA A 182 -14.73 -3.75 3.47
C ALA A 182 -15.68 -3.00 4.42
N LYS A 183 -15.70 -3.39 5.71
CA LYS A 183 -16.49 -2.70 6.74
C LYS A 183 -16.02 -1.26 7.00
N GLN A 184 -14.71 -1.01 6.98
CA GLN A 184 -14.15 0.34 7.16
C GLN A 184 -14.42 1.24 5.94
N GLY A 185 -14.42 0.69 4.73
CA GLY A 185 -14.72 1.41 3.48
C GLY A 185 -16.17 1.90 3.40
N VAL A 186 -17.12 1.14 3.91
CA VAL A 186 -18.55 1.52 3.92
C VAL A 186 -18.81 2.77 4.78
N GLY A 187 -18.03 2.98 5.85
CA GLY A 187 -18.13 4.20 6.67
C GLY A 187 -17.63 5.47 5.95
N ARG A 188 -16.70 5.36 5.02
CA ARG A 188 -16.12 6.51 4.29
C ARG A 188 -16.96 6.97 3.10
N SER A 189 -17.79 6.10 2.51
CA SER A 189 -18.62 6.47 1.35
C SER A 189 -19.93 7.18 1.72
N ARG A 190 -20.25 7.31 2.99
CA ARG A 190 -21.50 7.99 3.45
C ARG A 190 -21.38 9.50 3.62
N ILE A 191 -20.22 10.10 3.35
CA ILE A 191 -20.07 11.56 3.30
C ILE A 191 -20.03 12.00 1.84
N LYS A 192 -20.93 11.51 1.00
CA LYS A 192 -21.39 12.26 -0.16
C LYS A 192 -22.62 13.03 0.32
N ASP A 193 -22.38 14.27 0.52
CA ASP A 193 -23.31 15.28 0.96
C ASP A 193 -24.48 15.42 -0.04
N ASP A 194 -25.57 14.73 0.21
CA ASP A 194 -26.85 14.98 -0.46
C ASP A 194 -27.46 16.31 0.02
N SER A 195 -26.82 17.03 0.97
CA SER A 195 -27.34 18.28 1.52
C SER A 195 -27.09 19.51 0.63
N ILE A 196 -26.22 19.40 -0.40
CA ILE A 196 -25.97 20.54 -1.33
C ILE A 196 -27.07 20.68 -2.39
N GLN A 197 -27.90 19.67 -2.64
CA GLN A 197 -29.01 19.78 -3.60
C GLN A 197 -30.29 20.40 -3.04
N ALA A 198 -30.37 20.68 -1.75
CA ALA A 198 -31.58 21.22 -1.13
C ALA A 198 -31.72 22.76 -1.19
N TYR A 199 -30.76 23.49 -1.75
CA TYR A 199 -30.78 24.97 -1.83
C TYR A 199 -30.99 25.53 -3.23
N GLY A 200 -31.60 24.77 -4.11
CA GLY A 200 -32.06 25.25 -5.44
C GLY A 200 -33.55 25.62 -5.46
N GLY A 201 -34.02 26.38 -4.50
CA GLY A 201 -35.37 27.00 -4.56
C GLY A 201 -35.36 28.16 -5.56
N PRO A 202 -36.44 28.34 -6.38
CA PRO A 202 -36.50 29.44 -7.31
C PRO A 202 -36.58 30.75 -6.58
N LEU A 203 -35.69 31.68 -6.93
CA LEU A 203 -35.84 33.10 -6.56
C LEU A 203 -37.06 33.66 -7.31
N VAL A 204 -38.05 34.01 -6.55
CA VAL A 204 -39.19 34.87 -7.01
C VAL A 204 -38.79 36.31 -6.80
#